data_10418c927c59a136600478ce1b7a9a71
#
_entry.id   10418c927c59a136600478ce1b7a9a71
#
_cell.length_a   1.000
_cell.length_b   1.000
_cell.length_c   1.000
_cell.angle_alpha   90.00
_cell.angle_beta   90.00
_cell.angle_gamma   90.00
#
_symmetry.space_group_name_H-M   'P 1'
#
loop_
_entity.id
_entity.type
_entity.pdbx_description
1 polymer ?
#
loop_
_entity_poly.entity_id
_entity_poly.type
_entity_poly.pdbx_seq_one_letter_code
_entity_poly.pdbx_strand_id
1 'polypeptide(L)'
;MADLSTTPPLTRESVIQAHKLISPYVHFTPVLTNQTITKLASTPRTAEELEGTRYAGRTPARPVLRLWFKCENMQRIGAFKARGAFHAIERLQKEPGWLEGGGKEKGVVTHSSGNHAQALALAARESGIKAHIVMPEISNPKKIAGTKGYGARVIFSGSTSIEREAMAAKVIAETGARLVPPYDHPDILLGQGTLGLEFQQQVSELMTADAVVDGQRRLFRAPVTGRDNEAPRTKKEKLGLDAIMTPCGGGGMLSGVALSCEGTGIRVFGSEPSFEGADDAKRGFESGTRITTVKTLTVADGLRTPVGEHPWSVIYGRRLVSGMYSVTEEEILAAMKLVFERFKLVVEPSACVPLAVALFDEEFRSMVEREAGEEGWDLGLVFSGGNIGLDAVGKLFEGSKISCL
;
A
#
# COMPACT_ATOMS: atom_id res chain seq x y z
N MET A 1 13.29 18.76 -5.61
CA MET A 1 12.34 18.39 -4.55
C MET A 1 11.44 19.57 -4.29
N ALA A 2 10.18 19.33 -3.92
CA ALA A 2 9.38 20.37 -3.31
C ALA A 2 10.13 20.95 -2.12
N ASP A 3 9.95 22.22 -1.82
CA ASP A 3 10.65 22.85 -0.71
C ASP A 3 10.12 22.29 0.62
N LEU A 4 10.98 21.59 1.35
CA LEU A 4 10.61 20.97 2.64
C LEU A 4 10.14 22.02 3.66
N SER A 5 10.62 23.27 3.57
CA SER A 5 10.19 24.34 4.48
C SER A 5 8.72 24.74 4.29
N THR A 6 8.12 24.43 3.15
CA THR A 6 6.71 24.72 2.84
C THR A 6 5.78 23.54 3.07
N THR A 7 6.32 22.36 3.39
CA THR A 7 5.48 21.16 3.59
C THR A 7 4.75 21.20 4.93
N PRO A 8 3.50 20.71 4.99
CA PRO A 8 2.80 20.55 6.25
C PRO A 8 3.52 19.56 7.18
N PRO A 9 3.36 19.70 8.50
CA PRO A 9 3.90 18.73 9.44
C PRO A 9 3.28 17.35 9.24
N LEU A 10 4.05 16.29 9.53
CA LEU A 10 3.59 14.91 9.42
C LEU A 10 2.65 14.55 10.59
N THR A 11 1.38 14.95 10.50
CA THR A 11 0.35 14.72 11.51
C THR A 11 -0.95 14.20 10.89
N ARG A 12 -1.84 13.64 11.71
CA ARG A 12 -3.18 13.25 11.28
C ARG A 12 -3.97 14.42 10.68
N GLU A 13 -3.88 15.60 11.30
CA GLU A 13 -4.57 16.79 10.79
C GLU A 13 -4.10 17.14 9.37
N SER A 14 -2.80 17.08 9.10
CA SER A 14 -2.26 17.31 7.76
C SER A 14 -2.75 16.27 6.74
N VAL A 15 -2.97 15.01 7.15
CA VAL A 15 -3.60 14.00 6.28
C VAL A 15 -5.06 14.35 6.00
N ILE A 16 -5.80 14.88 6.98
CA ILE A 16 -7.18 15.35 6.80
C ILE A 16 -7.23 16.50 5.78
N GLN A 17 -6.30 17.45 5.87
CA GLN A 17 -6.20 18.55 4.91
C GLN A 17 -5.80 18.04 3.51
N ALA A 18 -4.88 17.09 3.43
CA ALA A 18 -4.52 16.42 2.18
C ALA A 18 -5.73 15.73 1.55
N HIS A 19 -6.56 15.05 2.36
CA HIS A 19 -7.77 14.39 1.86
C HIS A 19 -8.76 15.41 1.26
N LYS A 20 -9.02 16.52 1.94
CA LYS A 20 -9.87 17.60 1.42
C LYS A 20 -9.33 18.15 0.09
N LEU A 21 -8.00 18.26 -0.02
CA LEU A 21 -7.35 18.82 -1.20
C LEU A 21 -7.46 17.91 -2.41
N ILE A 22 -7.29 16.57 -2.23
CA ILE A 22 -7.23 15.64 -3.36
C ILE A 22 -8.52 14.88 -3.64
N SER A 23 -9.54 14.96 -2.78
CA SER A 23 -10.81 14.25 -2.96
C SER A 23 -11.46 14.48 -4.34
N PRO A 24 -11.34 15.64 -5.00
CA PRO A 24 -11.89 15.82 -6.36
C PRO A 24 -11.14 15.05 -7.45
N TYR A 25 -9.91 14.63 -7.19
CA TYR A 25 -9.00 14.04 -8.19
C TYR A 25 -8.83 12.53 -8.06
N VAL A 26 -9.24 11.93 -6.95
CA VAL A 26 -9.03 10.50 -6.67
C VAL A 26 -10.35 9.76 -6.51
N HIS A 27 -10.34 8.46 -6.76
CA HIS A 27 -11.52 7.64 -6.52
C HIS A 27 -11.68 7.35 -5.03
N PHE A 28 -12.92 7.43 -4.54
CA PHE A 28 -13.30 6.84 -3.26
C PHE A 28 -13.42 5.32 -3.47
N THR A 29 -12.31 4.61 -3.29
CA THR A 29 -12.20 3.19 -3.64
C THR A 29 -13.01 2.32 -2.70
N PRO A 30 -13.59 1.19 -3.16
CA PRO A 30 -14.45 0.36 -2.33
C PRO A 30 -13.69 -0.36 -1.21
N VAL A 31 -14.43 -0.67 -0.15
CA VAL A 31 -14.04 -1.64 0.87
C VAL A 31 -14.85 -2.91 0.64
N LEU A 32 -14.17 -4.03 0.57
CA LEU A 32 -14.77 -5.35 0.36
C LEU A 32 -14.51 -6.27 1.55
N THR A 33 -15.33 -7.31 1.69
CA THR A 33 -15.14 -8.44 2.61
C THR A 33 -15.24 -9.74 1.83
N ASN A 34 -14.68 -10.83 2.36
CA ASN A 34 -14.80 -12.16 1.79
C ASN A 34 -14.82 -13.22 2.91
N GLN A 35 -15.95 -13.88 3.09
CA GLN A 35 -16.14 -14.88 4.14
C GLN A 35 -15.17 -16.04 4.05
N THR A 36 -14.95 -16.59 2.85
CA THR A 36 -14.03 -17.71 2.67
C THR A 36 -12.63 -17.37 3.12
N ILE A 37 -12.12 -16.19 2.71
CA ILE A 37 -10.77 -15.74 3.07
C ILE A 37 -10.71 -15.40 4.57
N THR A 38 -11.73 -14.76 5.12
CA THR A 38 -11.82 -14.50 6.56
C THR A 38 -11.81 -15.79 7.38
N LYS A 39 -12.57 -16.81 6.93
CA LYS A 39 -12.57 -18.13 7.58
C LYS A 39 -11.19 -18.79 7.52
N LEU A 40 -10.53 -18.78 6.35
CA LEU A 40 -9.17 -19.30 6.21
C LEU A 40 -8.19 -18.60 7.15
N ALA A 41 -8.24 -17.27 7.24
CA ALA A 41 -7.36 -16.51 8.14
C ALA A 41 -7.60 -16.80 9.64
N SER A 42 -8.80 -17.24 10.01
CA SER A 42 -9.16 -17.61 11.39
C SER A 42 -9.01 -19.11 11.67
N THR A 43 -8.83 -19.94 10.64
CA THR A 43 -8.64 -21.39 10.81
C THR A 43 -7.21 -21.68 11.25
N PRO A 44 -7.00 -22.49 12.32
CA PRO A 44 -5.68 -22.95 12.69
C PRO A 44 -5.03 -23.72 11.54
N ARG A 45 -3.77 -23.49 11.29
CA ARG A 45 -2.98 -24.34 10.39
C ARG A 45 -2.75 -25.71 11.02
N THR A 46 -2.47 -26.71 10.22
CA THR A 46 -2.08 -28.03 10.76
C THR A 46 -0.59 -28.08 11.09
N ALA A 47 -0.17 -29.05 11.90
CA ALA A 47 1.25 -29.25 12.17
C ALA A 47 2.02 -29.57 10.88
N GLU A 48 1.41 -30.34 9.97
CA GLU A 48 1.98 -30.69 8.67
C GLU A 48 2.18 -29.46 7.77
N GLU A 49 1.26 -28.48 7.81
CA GLU A 49 1.39 -27.23 7.07
C GLU A 49 2.49 -26.31 7.65
N LEU A 50 2.86 -26.49 8.91
CA LEU A 50 3.97 -25.77 9.52
C LEU A 50 5.32 -26.46 9.28
N GLU A 51 5.32 -27.78 9.03
CA GLU A 51 6.55 -28.50 8.67
C GLU A 51 7.17 -27.93 7.39
N GLY A 52 8.50 -27.78 7.37
CA GLY A 52 9.22 -27.16 6.25
C GLY A 52 9.15 -25.63 6.21
N THR A 53 8.41 -25.00 7.13
CA THR A 53 8.40 -23.54 7.30
C THR A 53 9.29 -23.14 8.48
N ARG A 54 9.53 -21.83 8.63
CA ARG A 54 10.22 -21.27 9.83
C ARG A 54 9.44 -21.46 11.12
N TYR A 55 8.24 -22.02 11.07
CA TYR A 55 7.36 -22.25 12.21
C TYR A 55 7.23 -23.73 12.59
N ALA A 56 8.05 -24.60 12.00
CA ALA A 56 8.05 -26.04 12.32
C ALA A 56 8.15 -26.28 13.82
N GLY A 57 7.32 -27.21 14.33
CA GLY A 57 7.25 -27.54 15.76
C GLY A 57 6.53 -26.52 16.65
N ARG A 58 6.03 -25.40 16.13
CA ARG A 58 5.17 -24.47 16.88
C ARG A 58 3.74 -24.98 16.97
N THR A 59 3.04 -24.59 18.03
CA THR A 59 1.60 -24.77 18.13
C THR A 59 0.91 -23.79 17.16
N PRO A 60 0.05 -24.26 16.25
CA PRO A 60 -0.67 -23.40 15.33
C PRO A 60 -1.56 -22.38 16.05
N ALA A 61 -1.48 -21.13 15.65
CA ALA A 61 -2.29 -20.05 16.21
C ALA A 61 -3.77 -20.18 15.81
N ARG A 62 -4.67 -19.68 16.68
CA ARG A 62 -6.13 -19.68 16.52
C ARG A 62 -6.70 -18.27 16.60
N PRO A 63 -6.27 -17.34 15.73
CA PRO A 63 -6.78 -15.97 15.78
C PRO A 63 -8.24 -15.92 15.36
N VAL A 64 -8.98 -14.97 15.92
CA VAL A 64 -10.31 -14.58 15.41
C VAL A 64 -10.15 -13.28 14.61
N LEU A 65 -10.28 -13.39 13.30
CA LEU A 65 -10.11 -12.28 12.38
C LEU A 65 -11.38 -12.00 11.59
N ARG A 66 -11.69 -10.73 11.39
CA ARG A 66 -12.67 -10.23 10.43
C ARG A 66 -11.94 -9.32 9.46
N LEU A 67 -11.81 -9.75 8.20
CA LEU A 67 -10.97 -9.08 7.21
C LEU A 67 -11.76 -8.07 6.38
N TRP A 68 -11.20 -6.88 6.25
CA TRP A 68 -11.69 -5.77 5.45
C TRP A 68 -10.65 -5.38 4.42
N PHE A 69 -11.01 -5.19 3.17
CA PHE A 69 -10.07 -4.98 2.07
C PHE A 69 -10.30 -3.63 1.40
N LYS A 70 -9.37 -2.69 1.56
CA LYS A 70 -9.35 -1.41 0.83
C LYS A 70 -8.77 -1.61 -0.55
N CYS A 71 -9.59 -1.44 -1.59
CA CYS A 71 -9.26 -1.81 -2.97
C CYS A 71 -8.59 -0.68 -3.74
N GLU A 72 -7.35 -0.33 -3.41
CA GLU A 72 -6.57 0.69 -4.15
C GLU A 72 -6.12 0.21 -5.55
N ASN A 73 -6.26 -1.07 -5.87
CA ASN A 73 -6.17 -1.58 -7.24
C ASN A 73 -7.27 -1.00 -8.17
N MET A 74 -8.34 -0.44 -7.61
CA MET A 74 -9.40 0.28 -8.33
C MET A 74 -9.21 1.81 -8.33
N GLN A 75 -8.10 2.30 -7.77
CA GLN A 75 -7.76 3.72 -7.82
C GLN A 75 -7.35 4.12 -9.25
N ARG A 76 -7.36 5.42 -9.54
CA ARG A 76 -6.81 5.97 -10.79
C ARG A 76 -5.41 5.41 -11.01
N ILE A 77 -5.06 5.15 -12.23
CA ILE A 77 -3.84 4.43 -12.66
C ILE A 77 -3.73 2.99 -12.12
N GLY A 78 -4.77 2.45 -11.49
CA GLY A 78 -4.77 1.11 -10.92
C GLY A 78 -3.92 0.93 -9.66
N ALA A 79 -3.60 2.00 -8.93
CA ALA A 79 -2.81 1.91 -7.70
C ALA A 79 -2.93 3.16 -6.81
N PHE A 80 -2.70 3.00 -5.51
CA PHE A 80 -2.74 4.05 -4.48
C PHE A 80 -1.84 5.26 -4.78
N LYS A 81 -0.81 5.08 -5.61
CA LYS A 81 0.18 6.13 -5.93
C LYS A 81 -0.44 7.41 -6.49
N ALA A 82 -1.63 7.33 -7.08
CA ALA A 82 -2.37 8.50 -7.53
C ALA A 82 -2.57 9.52 -6.40
N ARG A 83 -2.87 9.07 -5.18
CA ARG A 83 -3.14 9.94 -4.03
C ARG A 83 -1.97 10.86 -3.70
N GLY A 84 -0.77 10.29 -3.51
CA GLY A 84 0.44 11.06 -3.24
C GLY A 84 0.88 11.93 -4.41
N ALA A 85 0.70 11.47 -5.65
CA ALA A 85 1.06 12.25 -6.83
C ALA A 85 0.15 13.49 -6.98
N PHE A 86 -1.17 13.34 -6.87
CA PHE A 86 -2.09 14.47 -6.89
C PHE A 86 -1.83 15.44 -5.74
N HIS A 87 -1.59 14.93 -4.52
CA HIS A 87 -1.27 15.79 -3.38
C HIS A 87 0.02 16.59 -3.63
N ALA A 88 1.10 15.95 -4.07
CA ALA A 88 2.35 16.63 -4.37
C ALA A 88 2.20 17.70 -5.47
N ILE A 89 1.43 17.43 -6.52
CA ILE A 89 1.16 18.40 -7.61
C ILE A 89 0.32 19.56 -7.09
N GLU A 90 -0.74 19.32 -6.33
CA GLU A 90 -1.58 20.39 -5.76
C GLU A 90 -0.81 21.26 -4.77
N ARG A 91 0.07 20.66 -3.96
CA ARG A 91 0.96 21.39 -3.05
C ARG A 91 1.96 22.23 -3.80
N LEU A 92 2.57 21.67 -4.84
CA LEU A 92 3.55 22.38 -5.68
C LEU A 92 2.95 23.62 -6.35
N GLN A 93 1.72 23.53 -6.86
CA GLN A 93 1.03 24.68 -7.45
C GLN A 93 0.72 25.81 -6.45
N LYS A 94 0.69 25.48 -5.14
CA LYS A 94 0.48 26.46 -4.06
C LYS A 94 1.79 26.97 -3.46
N GLU A 95 2.94 26.47 -3.91
CA GLU A 95 4.26 26.97 -3.46
C GLU A 95 4.50 28.37 -4.00
N PRO A 96 4.80 29.37 -3.12
CA PRO A 96 5.01 30.74 -3.55
C PRO A 96 6.08 30.86 -4.63
N GLY A 97 5.77 31.59 -5.71
CA GLY A 97 6.68 31.84 -6.81
C GLY A 97 6.86 30.68 -7.81
N TRP A 98 6.30 29.49 -7.55
CA TRP A 98 6.50 28.37 -8.46
C TRP A 98 5.76 28.56 -9.79
N LEU A 99 4.49 28.98 -9.75
CA LEU A 99 3.69 29.24 -10.95
C LEU A 99 4.23 30.45 -11.73
N GLU A 100 4.50 31.54 -11.03
CA GLU A 100 5.02 32.80 -11.60
C GLU A 100 6.42 32.57 -12.20
N GLY A 101 7.20 31.66 -11.66
CA GLY A 101 8.52 31.25 -12.16
C GLY A 101 8.47 30.32 -13.38
N GLY A 102 7.31 30.11 -14.01
CA GLY A 102 7.14 29.22 -15.16
C GLY A 102 7.17 27.73 -14.79
N GLY A 103 6.69 27.40 -13.60
CA GLY A 103 6.74 26.04 -13.08
C GLY A 103 6.04 25.02 -13.95
N LYS A 104 4.91 25.38 -14.59
CA LYS A 104 4.17 24.46 -15.48
C LYS A 104 4.99 24.07 -16.71
N GLU A 105 5.71 25.00 -17.30
CA GLU A 105 6.55 24.81 -18.49
C GLU A 105 7.85 24.08 -18.15
N LYS A 106 8.47 24.41 -17.03
CA LYS A 106 9.62 23.68 -16.49
C LYS A 106 9.25 22.26 -16.14
N GLY A 107 8.08 22.08 -15.54
CA GLY A 107 7.46 20.79 -15.27
C GLY A 107 7.94 20.10 -14.00
N VAL A 108 7.62 18.83 -13.93
CA VAL A 108 8.02 17.92 -12.85
C VAL A 108 8.81 16.73 -13.41
N VAL A 109 9.66 16.15 -12.59
CA VAL A 109 10.46 14.98 -12.95
C VAL A 109 10.41 13.94 -11.85
N THR A 110 10.42 12.66 -12.23
CA THR A 110 10.65 11.53 -11.32
C THR A 110 11.48 10.44 -12.00
N HIS A 111 12.13 9.61 -11.18
CA HIS A 111 12.86 8.42 -11.63
C HIS A 111 12.12 7.16 -11.13
N SER A 112 11.12 6.74 -11.87
CA SER A 112 10.31 5.55 -11.53
C SER A 112 9.82 4.86 -12.80
N SER A 113 9.83 3.54 -12.81
CA SER A 113 9.29 2.70 -13.89
C SER A 113 7.95 2.03 -13.55
N GLY A 114 7.41 2.29 -12.35
CA GLY A 114 6.23 1.62 -11.83
C GLY A 114 5.00 2.53 -11.70
N ASN A 115 4.22 2.25 -10.68
CA ASN A 115 2.95 2.94 -10.40
C ASN A 115 3.11 4.46 -10.18
N HIS A 116 4.24 4.90 -9.59
CA HIS A 116 4.47 6.33 -9.38
C HIS A 116 4.72 7.10 -10.68
N ALA A 117 5.40 6.49 -11.66
CA ALA A 117 5.60 7.10 -12.97
C ALA A 117 4.26 7.47 -13.64
N GLN A 118 3.33 6.51 -13.67
CA GLN A 118 2.00 6.71 -14.23
C GLN A 118 1.17 7.71 -13.41
N ALA A 119 1.26 7.63 -12.08
CA ALA A 119 0.55 8.54 -11.17
C ALA A 119 0.98 10.00 -11.36
N LEU A 120 2.29 10.26 -11.41
CA LEU A 120 2.81 11.61 -11.63
C LEU A 120 2.48 12.11 -13.04
N ALA A 121 2.59 11.25 -14.06
CA ALA A 121 2.23 11.61 -15.44
C ALA A 121 0.76 12.04 -15.52
N LEU A 122 -0.16 11.29 -14.90
CA LEU A 122 -1.58 11.61 -14.85
C LEU A 122 -1.85 12.93 -14.11
N ALA A 123 -1.32 13.08 -12.89
CA ALA A 123 -1.54 14.27 -12.07
C ALA A 123 -1.00 15.54 -12.75
N ALA A 124 0.18 15.46 -13.34
CA ALA A 124 0.77 16.56 -14.09
C ALA A 124 -0.07 16.93 -15.32
N ARG A 125 -0.52 15.95 -16.11
CA ARG A 125 -1.38 16.17 -17.28
C ARG A 125 -2.65 16.94 -16.90
N GLU A 126 -3.35 16.52 -15.86
CA GLU A 126 -4.61 17.15 -15.43
C GLU A 126 -4.40 18.56 -14.89
N SER A 127 -3.21 18.87 -14.40
CA SER A 127 -2.82 20.21 -13.94
C SER A 127 -2.19 21.08 -15.03
N GLY A 128 -2.05 20.58 -16.27
CA GLY A 128 -1.39 21.28 -17.38
C GLY A 128 0.11 21.48 -17.13
N ILE A 129 0.76 20.56 -16.42
CA ILE A 129 2.19 20.59 -16.07
C ILE A 129 2.95 19.58 -16.93
N LYS A 130 4.11 19.96 -17.47
CA LYS A 130 4.97 19.02 -18.19
C LYS A 130 5.53 17.95 -17.23
N ALA A 131 5.47 16.69 -17.64
CA ALA A 131 6.05 15.59 -16.87
C ALA A 131 7.22 14.93 -17.61
N HIS A 132 8.35 14.83 -16.91
CA HIS A 132 9.56 14.13 -17.36
C HIS A 132 9.73 12.88 -16.53
N ILE A 133 9.63 11.70 -17.15
CA ILE A 133 9.71 10.44 -16.42
C ILE A 133 10.97 9.69 -16.84
N VAL A 134 11.92 9.58 -15.93
CA VAL A 134 13.16 8.82 -16.15
C VAL A 134 12.89 7.35 -15.81
N MET A 135 13.06 6.49 -16.81
CA MET A 135 12.83 5.05 -16.74
C MET A 135 14.05 4.27 -17.22
N PRO A 136 14.41 3.14 -16.59
CA PRO A 136 15.41 2.24 -17.17
C PRO A 136 15.01 1.75 -18.55
N GLU A 137 15.96 1.58 -19.45
CA GLU A 137 15.72 0.98 -20.80
C GLU A 137 15.10 -0.41 -20.74
N ILE A 138 15.44 -1.18 -19.68
CA ILE A 138 14.89 -2.52 -19.41
C ILE A 138 13.47 -2.54 -18.86
N SER A 139 12.84 -1.37 -18.71
CA SER A 139 11.47 -1.27 -18.15
C SER A 139 10.47 -2.01 -19.05
N ASN A 140 9.46 -2.61 -18.42
CA ASN A 140 8.39 -3.32 -19.11
C ASN A 140 7.72 -2.41 -20.16
N PRO A 141 7.62 -2.82 -21.44
CA PRO A 141 7.00 -2.03 -22.51
C PRO A 141 5.57 -1.57 -22.20
N LYS A 142 4.77 -2.37 -21.50
CA LYS A 142 3.40 -2.00 -21.08
C LYS A 142 3.43 -0.82 -20.08
N LYS A 143 4.39 -0.80 -19.12
CA LYS A 143 4.57 0.32 -18.18
C LYS A 143 5.05 1.60 -18.88
N ILE A 144 5.95 1.46 -19.87
CA ILE A 144 6.40 2.59 -20.71
C ILE A 144 5.22 3.16 -21.51
N ALA A 145 4.46 2.29 -22.19
CA ALA A 145 3.29 2.70 -22.97
C ALA A 145 2.22 3.38 -22.10
N GLY A 146 1.92 2.85 -20.92
CA GLY A 146 1.00 3.46 -19.96
C GLY A 146 1.46 4.85 -19.54
N THR A 147 2.74 5.02 -19.21
CA THR A 147 3.31 6.34 -18.84
C THR A 147 3.22 7.35 -19.99
N LYS A 148 3.57 6.94 -21.22
CA LYS A 148 3.41 7.77 -22.42
C LYS A 148 1.94 8.10 -22.71
N GLY A 149 1.03 7.15 -22.49
CA GLY A 149 -0.42 7.34 -22.66
C GLY A 149 -1.00 8.42 -21.76
N TYR A 150 -0.37 8.70 -20.62
CA TYR A 150 -0.70 9.85 -19.78
C TYR A 150 -0.02 11.17 -20.21
N GLY A 151 0.64 11.21 -21.37
CA GLY A 151 1.21 12.44 -21.96
C GLY A 151 2.61 12.80 -21.42
N ALA A 152 3.27 11.96 -20.64
CA ALA A 152 4.59 12.24 -20.12
C ALA A 152 5.70 12.04 -21.18
N ARG A 153 6.75 12.88 -21.11
CA ARG A 153 8.00 12.65 -21.81
C ARG A 153 8.80 11.58 -21.07
N VAL A 154 8.92 10.39 -21.65
CA VAL A 154 9.76 9.32 -21.12
C VAL A 154 11.20 9.53 -21.59
N ILE A 155 12.13 9.49 -20.66
CA ILE A 155 13.57 9.64 -20.86
C ILE A 155 14.23 8.36 -20.34
N PHE A 156 15.03 7.70 -21.16
CA PHE A 156 15.67 6.46 -20.79
C PHE A 156 16.99 6.69 -20.05
N SER A 157 17.26 5.84 -19.07
CA SER A 157 18.49 5.78 -18.29
C SER A 157 19.05 4.36 -18.28
N GLY A 158 20.26 4.20 -17.77
CA GLY A 158 20.77 2.89 -17.38
C GLY A 158 19.88 2.20 -16.33
N SER A 159 20.21 0.96 -16.02
CA SER A 159 19.36 0.08 -15.20
C SER A 159 19.50 0.28 -13.69
N THR A 160 20.61 0.87 -13.23
CA THR A 160 20.88 1.08 -11.80
C THR A 160 20.18 2.30 -11.22
N SER A 161 20.00 2.34 -9.90
CA SER A 161 19.44 3.52 -9.21
C SER A 161 20.30 4.77 -9.40
N ILE A 162 21.63 4.59 -9.36
CA ILE A 162 22.60 5.69 -9.53
C ILE A 162 22.46 6.33 -10.93
N GLU A 163 22.36 5.52 -11.97
CA GLU A 163 22.18 6.02 -13.35
C GLU A 163 20.84 6.74 -13.52
N ARG A 164 19.76 6.23 -12.90
CA ARG A 164 18.46 6.89 -12.92
C ARG A 164 18.47 8.24 -12.21
N GLU A 165 19.11 8.32 -11.05
CA GLU A 165 19.25 9.55 -10.27
C GLU A 165 20.10 10.59 -11.02
N ALA A 166 21.22 10.15 -11.61
CA ALA A 166 22.07 11.00 -12.43
C ALA A 166 21.32 11.55 -13.65
N MET A 167 20.52 10.71 -14.33
CA MET A 167 19.70 11.17 -15.45
C MET A 167 18.61 12.14 -15.00
N ALA A 168 17.97 11.90 -13.86
CA ALA A 168 16.98 12.83 -13.30
C ALA A 168 17.64 14.18 -12.95
N ALA A 169 18.82 14.17 -12.35
CA ALA A 169 19.58 15.40 -12.06
C ALA A 169 19.93 16.18 -13.34
N LYS A 170 20.32 15.49 -14.42
CA LYS A 170 20.54 16.10 -15.73
C LYS A 170 19.28 16.77 -16.27
N VAL A 171 18.13 16.09 -16.23
CA VAL A 171 16.84 16.65 -16.67
C VAL A 171 16.48 17.90 -15.85
N ILE A 172 16.71 17.88 -14.54
CA ILE A 172 16.48 19.04 -13.66
C ILE A 172 17.36 20.22 -14.09
N ALA A 173 18.64 19.98 -14.34
CA ALA A 173 19.58 21.03 -14.77
C ALA A 173 19.20 21.65 -16.12
N GLU A 174 18.70 20.83 -17.06
CA GLU A 174 18.33 21.28 -18.42
C GLU A 174 16.98 22.01 -18.47
N THR A 175 16.01 21.59 -17.62
CA THR A 175 14.61 22.05 -17.73
C THR A 175 14.17 22.95 -16.58
N GLY A 176 14.85 22.91 -15.45
CA GLY A 176 14.40 23.49 -14.19
C GLY A 176 13.20 22.73 -13.56
N ALA A 177 12.90 21.51 -14.03
CA ALA A 177 11.81 20.71 -13.51
C ALA A 177 11.97 20.38 -12.02
N ARG A 178 10.86 20.34 -11.30
CA ARG A 178 10.81 19.98 -9.89
C ARG A 178 10.78 18.46 -9.71
N LEU A 179 11.69 17.90 -8.91
CA LEU A 179 11.67 16.47 -8.57
C LEU A 179 10.44 16.15 -7.69
N VAL A 180 9.70 15.10 -8.05
CA VAL A 180 8.64 14.50 -7.22
C VAL A 180 9.04 13.06 -6.93
N PRO A 181 9.54 12.75 -5.72
CA PRO A 181 10.04 11.41 -5.40
C PRO A 181 8.89 10.41 -5.20
N PRO A 182 9.15 9.11 -5.39
CA PRO A 182 8.10 8.09 -5.36
C PRO A 182 7.55 7.77 -3.96
N TYR A 183 8.22 8.15 -2.87
CA TYR A 183 7.83 7.84 -1.50
C TYR A 183 8.44 8.76 -0.43
N ASP A 184 9.71 9.15 -0.55
CA ASP A 184 10.44 9.84 0.53
C ASP A 184 10.27 11.36 0.47
N HIS A 185 9.06 11.83 0.77
CA HIS A 185 8.71 13.24 0.87
C HIS A 185 7.42 13.44 1.66
N PRO A 186 7.33 14.44 2.56
CA PRO A 186 6.13 14.70 3.37
C PRO A 186 4.85 14.80 2.54
N ASP A 187 4.82 15.54 1.44
CA ASP A 187 3.63 15.69 0.61
C ASP A 187 3.17 14.35 0.00
N ILE A 188 4.10 13.44 -0.31
CA ILE A 188 3.76 12.10 -0.78
C ILE A 188 3.14 11.28 0.37
N LEU A 189 3.76 11.28 1.55
CA LEU A 189 3.25 10.54 2.71
C LEU A 189 1.83 10.98 3.08
N LEU A 190 1.61 12.29 3.17
CA LEU A 190 0.31 12.87 3.53
C LEU A 190 -0.76 12.50 2.50
N GLY A 191 -0.44 12.57 1.19
CA GLY A 191 -1.36 12.14 0.14
C GLY A 191 -1.71 10.66 0.23
N GLN A 192 -0.72 9.78 0.45
CA GLN A 192 -0.96 8.34 0.62
C GLN A 192 -1.79 8.02 1.87
N GLY A 193 -1.61 8.79 2.94
CA GLY A 193 -2.36 8.62 4.20
C GLY A 193 -3.88 8.78 4.04
N THR A 194 -4.33 9.48 3.00
CA THR A 194 -5.77 9.73 2.76
C THR A 194 -6.57 8.44 2.57
N LEU A 195 -5.96 7.37 2.05
CA LEU A 195 -6.62 6.06 1.96
C LEU A 195 -6.99 5.50 3.35
N GLY A 196 -6.14 5.74 4.36
CA GLY A 196 -6.41 5.29 5.72
C GLY A 196 -7.57 6.02 6.37
N LEU A 197 -7.76 7.32 6.09
CA LEU A 197 -8.95 8.08 6.55
C LEU A 197 -10.23 7.51 5.92
N GLU A 198 -10.23 7.32 4.60
CA GLU A 198 -11.38 6.72 3.90
C GLU A 198 -11.69 5.32 4.45
N PHE A 199 -10.65 4.50 4.67
CA PHE A 199 -10.83 3.14 5.17
C PHE A 199 -11.48 3.11 6.55
N GLN A 200 -11.01 3.95 7.47
CA GLN A 200 -11.59 4.10 8.82
C GLN A 200 -13.07 4.50 8.74
N GLN A 201 -13.37 5.53 7.94
CA GLN A 201 -14.73 6.01 7.76
C GLN A 201 -15.65 4.95 7.17
N GLN A 202 -15.26 4.33 6.05
CA GLN A 202 -16.07 3.33 5.35
C GLN A 202 -16.38 2.12 6.23
N VAL A 203 -15.41 1.60 6.97
CA VAL A 203 -15.65 0.45 7.86
C VAL A 203 -16.58 0.83 9.00
N SER A 204 -16.39 1.99 9.62
CA SER A 204 -17.29 2.48 10.66
C SER A 204 -18.72 2.65 10.16
N GLU A 205 -18.90 3.24 8.97
CA GLU A 205 -20.21 3.42 8.33
C GLU A 205 -20.87 2.07 8.00
N LEU A 206 -20.10 1.12 7.45
CA LEU A 206 -20.59 -0.22 7.11
C LEU A 206 -21.04 -0.99 8.36
N MET A 207 -20.26 -0.95 9.43
CA MET A 207 -20.61 -1.58 10.69
C MET A 207 -21.85 -0.94 11.33
N THR A 208 -21.95 0.39 11.31
CA THR A 208 -23.12 1.13 11.84
C THR A 208 -24.37 0.82 11.04
N ALA A 209 -24.26 0.76 9.72
CA ALA A 209 -25.40 0.46 8.87
C ALA A 209 -25.93 -0.97 9.05
N ASP A 210 -25.07 -1.94 9.37
CA ASP A 210 -25.49 -3.31 9.71
C ASP A 210 -26.18 -3.37 11.09
N ALA A 211 -25.83 -2.48 12.01
CA ALA A 211 -26.48 -2.38 13.32
C ALA A 211 -27.89 -1.75 13.25
N VAL A 212 -28.20 -0.99 12.20
CA VAL A 212 -29.46 -0.20 12.08
C VAL A 212 -30.49 -0.88 11.16
N VAL A 213 -30.18 -1.96 10.46
CA VAL A 213 -31.09 -2.51 9.44
C VAL A 213 -32.15 -3.41 10.03
N ASP A 214 -33.31 -2.84 10.19
CA ASP A 214 -34.61 -3.49 10.19
C ASP A 214 -34.90 -4.12 8.80
N GLY A 215 -34.58 -5.41 8.62
CA GLY A 215 -35.14 -6.31 7.64
C GLY A 215 -35.02 -6.06 6.13
N GLN A 216 -34.49 -4.96 5.61
CA GLN A 216 -34.42 -4.73 4.16
C GLN A 216 -32.96 -4.77 3.61
N ARG A 217 -32.66 -5.84 2.88
CA ARG A 217 -31.42 -5.95 2.07
C ARG A 217 -31.42 -4.89 0.97
N ARG A 218 -30.51 -3.92 1.04
CA ARG A 218 -30.25 -3.03 -0.11
C ARG A 218 -29.44 -3.77 -1.17
N LEU A 219 -29.95 -3.81 -2.41
CA LEU A 219 -29.50 -4.61 -3.56
C LEU A 219 -28.07 -4.29 -4.08
N PHE A 220 -27.35 -3.31 -3.53
CA PHE A 220 -26.03 -2.88 -4.00
C PHE A 220 -24.98 -2.71 -2.87
N ARG A 221 -25.18 -3.37 -1.74
CA ARG A 221 -24.09 -3.53 -0.78
C ARG A 221 -23.27 -4.74 -1.16
N ALA A 222 -21.95 -4.57 -1.28
CA ALA A 222 -21.07 -5.69 -1.04
C ALA A 222 -21.56 -6.34 0.27
N PRO A 223 -21.74 -7.67 0.30
CA PRO A 223 -22.27 -8.32 1.50
C PRO A 223 -21.32 -8.04 2.65
N VAL A 224 -21.62 -7.02 3.41
CA VAL A 224 -21.01 -6.81 4.71
C VAL A 224 -21.71 -7.75 5.62
N THR A 225 -21.26 -8.96 5.61
CA THR A 225 -21.82 -10.01 6.41
C THR A 225 -21.10 -10.01 7.75
N GLY A 226 -21.35 -8.99 8.55
CA GLY A 226 -21.10 -9.09 9.98
C GLY A 226 -21.93 -10.21 10.63
N ARG A 227 -23.01 -10.64 9.97
CA ARG A 227 -23.87 -11.73 10.45
C ARG A 227 -23.41 -13.12 10.04
N ASP A 228 -22.62 -13.25 8.98
CA ASP A 228 -22.16 -14.55 8.48
C ASP A 228 -20.70 -14.86 8.86
N ASN A 229 -19.97 -13.92 9.47
CA ASN A 229 -18.77 -14.20 10.22
C ASN A 229 -19.22 -14.77 11.57
N GLU A 230 -19.18 -16.06 11.72
CA GLU A 230 -19.68 -16.84 12.88
C GLU A 230 -19.00 -16.53 14.24
N ALA A 231 -18.09 -15.55 14.29
CA ALA A 231 -17.55 -15.06 15.56
C ALA A 231 -18.54 -14.03 16.16
N PRO A 232 -19.26 -14.38 17.24
CA PRO A 232 -20.18 -13.44 17.88
C PRO A 232 -19.40 -12.24 18.42
N ARG A 233 -19.85 -11.03 18.07
CA ARG A 233 -19.37 -9.80 18.74
C ARG A 233 -20.02 -9.74 20.12
N THR A 234 -19.31 -10.18 21.13
CA THR A 234 -19.88 -10.30 22.46
C THR A 234 -20.04 -8.97 23.19
N LYS A 235 -19.29 -7.91 22.85
CA LYS A 235 -19.41 -6.56 23.45
C LYS A 235 -18.49 -5.51 22.82
N LYS A 236 -18.56 -5.24 21.54
CA LYS A 236 -17.73 -4.14 21.00
C LYS A 236 -18.49 -2.82 21.05
N GLU A 237 -18.18 -1.96 22.02
CA GLU A 237 -18.67 -0.57 22.06
C GLU A 237 -18.12 0.27 20.91
N LYS A 238 -16.96 -0.11 20.34
CA LYS A 238 -16.28 0.59 19.25
C LYS A 238 -16.59 -0.07 17.91
N LEU A 239 -17.32 0.63 17.06
CA LEU A 239 -17.55 0.25 15.65
C LEU A 239 -16.41 0.79 14.80
N GLY A 240 -15.58 -0.09 14.23
CA GLY A 240 -14.44 0.29 13.38
C GLY A 240 -13.33 -0.73 13.40
N LEU A 241 -12.25 -0.41 12.69
CA LEU A 241 -11.05 -1.25 12.61
C LEU A 241 -10.28 -1.27 13.94
N ASP A 242 -9.73 -2.43 14.28
CA ASP A 242 -8.75 -2.59 15.35
C ASP A 242 -7.34 -2.37 14.84
N ALA A 243 -7.09 -2.80 13.60
CA ALA A 243 -5.79 -2.64 12.97
C ALA A 243 -5.89 -2.45 11.47
N ILE A 244 -4.86 -1.85 10.85
CA ILE A 244 -4.65 -1.77 9.41
C ILE A 244 -3.26 -2.31 9.09
N MET A 245 -3.15 -3.20 8.11
CA MET A 245 -1.89 -3.69 7.57
C MET A 245 -1.72 -3.24 6.12
N THR A 246 -0.54 -2.70 5.80
CA THR A 246 -0.19 -2.26 4.46
C THR A 246 1.10 -2.92 3.99
N PRO A 247 1.28 -3.15 2.68
CA PRO A 247 2.59 -3.52 2.16
C PRO A 247 3.57 -2.35 2.32
N CYS A 248 4.83 -2.68 2.56
CA CYS A 248 5.92 -1.73 2.74
C CYS A 248 7.04 -1.99 1.73
N GLY A 249 7.34 -1.01 0.90
CA GLY A 249 8.60 -0.84 0.20
C GLY A 249 9.27 0.41 0.75
N GLY A 250 9.36 1.50 -0.01
CA GLY A 250 9.92 2.78 0.50
C GLY A 250 9.17 3.42 1.68
N GLY A 251 8.10 2.81 2.19
CA GLY A 251 7.42 3.19 3.42
C GLY A 251 6.39 4.32 3.30
N GLY A 252 6.23 4.95 2.12
CA GLY A 252 5.37 6.13 1.97
C GLY A 252 3.90 5.88 2.28
N MET A 253 3.35 4.71 1.89
CA MET A 253 1.97 4.34 2.21
C MET A 253 1.83 3.96 3.69
N LEU A 254 2.71 3.09 4.18
CA LEU A 254 2.68 2.64 5.57
C LEU A 254 2.73 3.83 6.55
N SER A 255 3.67 4.75 6.36
CA SER A 255 3.78 5.95 7.19
C SER A 255 2.58 6.88 7.05
N GLY A 256 2.07 7.08 5.84
CA GLY A 256 0.87 7.88 5.61
C GLY A 256 -0.37 7.31 6.33
N VAL A 257 -0.59 5.99 6.23
CA VAL A 257 -1.66 5.29 6.94
C VAL A 257 -1.45 5.37 8.45
N ALA A 258 -0.21 5.20 8.93
CA ALA A 258 0.10 5.36 10.35
C ALA A 258 -0.23 6.76 10.88
N LEU A 259 0.10 7.81 10.13
CA LEU A 259 -0.32 9.18 10.44
C LEU A 259 -1.85 9.33 10.49
N SER A 260 -2.57 8.70 9.56
CA SER A 260 -4.04 8.75 9.56
C SER A 260 -4.67 8.05 10.75
N CYS A 261 -3.97 7.13 11.39
CA CYS A 261 -4.43 6.39 12.56
C CYS A 261 -3.96 6.99 13.89
N GLU A 262 -3.09 8.00 13.87
CA GLU A 262 -2.56 8.61 15.08
C GLU A 262 -3.69 9.11 16.01
N GLY A 263 -3.65 8.72 17.29
CA GLY A 263 -4.64 9.09 18.29
C GLY A 263 -6.00 8.38 18.20
N THR A 264 -6.20 7.44 17.26
CA THR A 264 -7.48 6.74 17.08
C THR A 264 -7.57 5.42 17.86
N GLY A 265 -6.45 4.90 18.31
CA GLY A 265 -6.34 3.56 18.89
C GLY A 265 -6.33 2.43 17.86
N ILE A 266 -6.37 2.73 16.55
CA ILE A 266 -6.19 1.75 15.48
C ILE A 266 -4.70 1.47 15.33
N ARG A 267 -4.30 0.21 15.44
CA ARG A 267 -2.91 -0.21 15.27
C ARG A 267 -2.55 -0.29 13.78
N VAL A 268 -1.31 0.01 13.46
CA VAL A 268 -0.83 -0.09 12.08
C VAL A 268 0.34 -1.06 12.00
N PHE A 269 0.30 -1.95 11.01
CA PHE A 269 1.33 -2.94 10.75
C PHE A 269 1.85 -2.83 9.32
N GLY A 270 3.13 -3.11 9.15
CA GLY A 270 3.74 -3.22 7.83
C GLY A 270 4.00 -4.67 7.46
N SER A 271 3.99 -4.95 6.16
CA SER A 271 4.27 -6.27 5.62
C SER A 271 5.21 -6.19 4.41
N GLU A 272 6.15 -7.12 4.33
CA GLU A 272 7.20 -7.14 3.32
C GLU A 272 7.39 -8.55 2.75
N PRO A 273 7.97 -8.70 1.54
CA PRO A 273 8.55 -9.97 1.11
C PRO A 273 9.83 -10.25 1.89
N SER A 274 10.13 -11.54 2.13
CA SER A 274 11.41 -11.94 2.76
C SER A 274 12.53 -12.22 1.74
N PHE A 275 12.21 -12.28 0.44
CA PHE A 275 13.13 -12.74 -0.60
C PHE A 275 14.30 -11.76 -0.80
N GLU A 276 15.52 -12.31 -0.75
CA GLU A 276 16.78 -11.56 -0.97
C GLU A 276 16.89 -10.28 -0.12
N GLY A 277 16.36 -10.30 1.10
CA GLY A 277 16.44 -9.19 2.03
C GLY A 277 15.48 -8.03 1.73
N ALA A 278 14.39 -8.29 1.02
CA ALA A 278 13.32 -7.32 0.80
C ALA A 278 12.53 -6.95 2.08
N ASP A 279 12.87 -7.56 3.20
CA ASP A 279 12.35 -7.32 4.55
C ASP A 279 13.19 -6.30 5.34
N ASP A 280 13.72 -5.31 4.66
CA ASP A 280 14.61 -4.31 5.22
C ASP A 280 13.96 -3.48 6.33
N ALA A 281 12.67 -3.12 6.20
CA ALA A 281 11.96 -2.39 7.23
C ALA A 281 11.76 -3.24 8.49
N LYS A 282 11.44 -4.54 8.34
CA LYS A 282 11.33 -5.47 9.48
C LYS A 282 12.64 -5.59 10.23
N ARG A 283 13.72 -5.92 9.52
CA ARG A 283 15.07 -6.04 10.11
C ARG A 283 15.54 -4.72 10.74
N GLY A 284 15.26 -3.60 10.07
CA GLY A 284 15.55 -2.28 10.61
C GLY A 284 14.72 -1.98 11.86
N PHE A 285 13.44 -2.31 11.85
CA PHE A 285 12.53 -2.12 13.00
C PHE A 285 12.97 -2.93 14.23
N GLU A 286 13.41 -4.16 14.02
CA GLU A 286 13.92 -5.04 15.07
C GLU A 286 15.27 -4.58 15.62
N SER A 287 16.19 -4.14 14.74
CA SER A 287 17.53 -3.68 15.15
C SER A 287 17.58 -2.23 15.64
N GLY A 288 16.54 -1.45 15.38
CA GLY A 288 16.51 -0.01 15.67
C GLY A 288 17.29 0.85 14.68
N THR A 289 17.76 0.29 13.57
CA THR A 289 18.60 1.00 12.58
C THR A 289 18.01 0.88 11.19
N ARG A 290 17.78 2.03 10.52
CA ARG A 290 17.26 2.04 9.16
C ARG A 290 18.24 1.41 8.17
N ILE A 291 17.79 0.41 7.41
CA ILE A 291 18.54 -0.20 6.33
C ILE A 291 18.35 0.67 5.07
N THR A 292 19.43 1.10 4.46
CA THR A 292 19.41 2.07 3.36
C THR A 292 19.64 1.46 1.98
N THR A 293 19.98 0.18 1.92
CA THR A 293 20.27 -0.51 0.66
C THR A 293 19.61 -1.88 0.64
N VAL A 294 18.88 -2.16 -0.43
CA VAL A 294 18.25 -3.45 -0.71
C VAL A 294 18.54 -3.83 -2.16
N LYS A 295 18.89 -5.09 -2.36
CA LYS A 295 19.01 -5.70 -3.69
C LYS A 295 18.17 -6.96 -3.69
N THR A 296 17.05 -6.93 -4.39
CA THR A 296 16.09 -8.04 -4.43
C THR A 296 15.39 -8.10 -5.78
N LEU A 297 15.06 -9.29 -6.20
CA LEU A 297 14.22 -9.56 -7.38
C LEU A 297 12.87 -10.17 -6.99
N THR A 298 12.40 -9.92 -5.76
CA THR A 298 11.08 -10.40 -5.32
C THR A 298 10.00 -10.18 -6.38
N VAL A 299 9.03 -11.10 -6.48
CA VAL A 299 7.85 -10.97 -7.36
C VAL A 299 7.02 -9.73 -7.02
N ALA A 300 7.08 -9.25 -5.78
CA ALA A 300 6.45 -8.02 -5.32
C ALA A 300 7.26 -6.78 -5.78
N ASP A 301 7.30 -6.52 -7.07
CA ASP A 301 8.17 -5.53 -7.72
C ASP A 301 7.97 -4.09 -7.21
N GLY A 302 6.82 -3.78 -6.65
CA GLY A 302 6.52 -2.50 -6.00
C GLY A 302 7.20 -2.31 -4.63
N LEU A 303 7.83 -3.37 -4.08
CA LEU A 303 8.42 -3.39 -2.73
C LEU A 303 9.95 -3.61 -2.73
N ARG A 304 10.63 -3.33 -3.85
CA ARG A 304 12.08 -3.53 -4.04
C ARG A 304 12.94 -2.36 -3.60
N THR A 305 12.40 -1.43 -2.81
CA THR A 305 13.11 -0.20 -2.41
C THR A 305 13.19 -0.09 -0.90
N PRO A 306 14.35 0.32 -0.35
CA PRO A 306 14.50 0.50 1.09
C PRO A 306 13.61 1.64 1.60
N VAL A 307 13.26 1.58 2.88
CA VAL A 307 12.48 2.62 3.54
C VAL A 307 13.22 3.96 3.53
N GLY A 308 12.50 5.02 3.12
CA GLY A 308 12.99 6.39 3.11
C GLY A 308 13.22 6.98 4.49
N GLU A 309 13.83 8.15 4.55
CA GLU A 309 14.15 8.83 5.81
C GLU A 309 12.88 9.39 6.49
N HIS A 310 12.04 10.11 5.75
CA HIS A 310 10.77 10.61 6.26
C HIS A 310 9.83 9.48 6.69
N PRO A 311 9.60 8.42 5.88
CA PRO A 311 8.86 7.25 6.34
C PRO A 311 9.42 6.63 7.62
N TRP A 312 10.74 6.45 7.72
CA TRP A 312 11.39 5.88 8.89
C TRP A 312 11.14 6.69 10.15
N SER A 313 11.17 8.02 10.05
CA SER A 313 10.87 8.91 11.19
C SER A 313 9.47 8.70 11.75
N VAL A 314 8.49 8.34 10.92
CA VAL A 314 7.11 8.03 11.32
C VAL A 314 7.01 6.59 11.85
N ILE A 315 7.53 5.63 11.09
CA ILE A 315 7.41 4.19 11.37
C ILE A 315 8.11 3.86 12.69
N TYR A 316 9.39 4.21 12.80
CA TYR A 316 10.23 3.85 13.92
C TYR A 316 10.44 5.02 14.89
N GLY A 317 10.77 6.21 14.41
CA GLY A 317 11.09 7.36 15.26
C GLY A 317 9.93 7.76 16.16
N ARG A 318 8.71 7.80 15.62
CA ARG A 318 7.48 8.13 16.37
C ARG A 318 6.72 6.90 16.85
N ARG A 319 7.17 5.69 16.53
CA ARG A 319 6.53 4.43 16.91
C ARG A 319 5.03 4.35 16.52
N LEU A 320 4.65 4.94 15.39
CA LEU A 320 3.27 4.88 14.90
C LEU A 320 2.93 3.55 14.21
N VAL A 321 3.93 2.72 13.91
CA VAL A 321 3.77 1.35 13.43
C VAL A 321 4.01 0.39 14.60
N SER A 322 3.09 -0.57 14.79
CA SER A 322 3.10 -1.50 15.93
C SER A 322 3.96 -2.74 15.69
N GLY A 323 4.29 -3.04 14.43
CA GLY A 323 5.12 -4.19 14.06
C GLY A 323 5.28 -4.33 12.55
N MET A 324 6.32 -5.07 12.16
CA MET A 324 6.64 -5.39 10.78
C MET A 324 6.72 -6.91 10.62
N TYR A 325 6.13 -7.44 9.55
CA TYR A 325 6.08 -8.87 9.27
C TYR A 325 6.57 -9.14 7.84
N SER A 326 7.09 -10.35 7.59
CA SER A 326 7.57 -10.70 6.25
C SER A 326 7.12 -12.11 5.86
N VAL A 327 6.88 -12.30 4.57
CA VAL A 327 6.36 -13.54 3.98
C VAL A 327 7.19 -13.97 2.77
N THR A 328 7.12 -15.24 2.44
CA THR A 328 7.85 -15.83 1.29
C THR A 328 7.14 -15.53 -0.03
N GLU A 329 7.84 -15.77 -1.15
CA GLU A 329 7.29 -15.64 -2.50
C GLU A 329 6.09 -16.60 -2.71
N GLU A 330 6.19 -17.81 -2.20
CA GLU A 330 5.14 -18.83 -2.28
C GLU A 330 3.87 -18.39 -1.52
N GLU A 331 4.04 -17.83 -0.32
CA GLU A 331 2.94 -17.29 0.49
C GLU A 331 2.26 -16.10 -0.19
N ILE A 332 3.04 -15.22 -0.84
CA ILE A 332 2.50 -14.09 -1.62
C ILE A 332 1.67 -14.60 -2.80
N LEU A 333 2.19 -15.58 -3.55
CA LEU A 333 1.50 -16.15 -4.70
C LEU A 333 0.26 -16.95 -4.29
N ALA A 334 0.30 -17.68 -3.17
CA ALA A 334 -0.87 -18.36 -2.62
C ALA A 334 -1.98 -17.36 -2.25
N ALA A 335 -1.64 -16.27 -1.58
CA ALA A 335 -2.58 -15.20 -1.28
C ALA A 335 -3.15 -14.54 -2.55
N MET A 336 -2.29 -14.28 -3.55
CA MET A 336 -2.70 -13.71 -4.83
C MET A 336 -3.69 -14.62 -5.58
N LYS A 337 -3.44 -15.94 -5.60
CA LYS A 337 -4.36 -16.93 -6.17
C LYS A 337 -5.74 -16.87 -5.52
N LEU A 338 -5.79 -16.79 -4.18
CA LEU A 338 -7.05 -16.64 -3.46
C LEU A 338 -7.80 -15.35 -3.84
N VAL A 339 -7.09 -14.23 -4.02
CA VAL A 339 -7.72 -12.98 -4.47
C VAL A 339 -8.34 -13.15 -5.85
N PHE A 340 -7.62 -13.72 -6.81
CA PHE A 340 -8.17 -13.98 -8.15
C PHE A 340 -9.38 -14.92 -8.10
N GLU A 341 -9.28 -16.02 -7.35
CA GLU A 341 -10.30 -17.05 -7.32
C GLU A 341 -11.53 -16.70 -6.47
N ARG A 342 -11.38 -15.93 -5.39
CA ARG A 342 -12.47 -15.64 -4.44
C ARG A 342 -13.05 -14.24 -4.56
N PHE A 343 -12.22 -13.23 -4.84
CA PHE A 343 -12.69 -11.86 -5.07
C PHE A 343 -12.98 -11.55 -6.54
N LYS A 344 -12.36 -12.29 -7.48
CA LYS A 344 -12.40 -11.97 -8.93
C LYS A 344 -11.78 -10.60 -9.22
N LEU A 345 -10.79 -10.21 -8.43
CA LEU A 345 -10.06 -8.95 -8.57
C LEU A 345 -8.68 -9.17 -9.18
N VAL A 346 -8.27 -8.22 -10.03
CA VAL A 346 -6.89 -8.17 -10.53
C VAL A 346 -6.07 -7.35 -9.54
N VAL A 347 -5.04 -7.99 -8.98
CA VAL A 347 -4.07 -7.39 -8.05
C VAL A 347 -2.65 -7.76 -8.45
N GLU A 348 -1.69 -6.91 -8.17
CA GLU A 348 -0.26 -7.21 -8.32
C GLU A 348 0.28 -7.95 -7.08
N PRO A 349 1.38 -8.74 -7.16
CA PRO A 349 1.92 -9.48 -6.00
C PRO A 349 2.15 -8.61 -4.78
N SER A 350 2.66 -7.39 -4.96
CA SER A 350 2.88 -6.42 -3.89
C SER A 350 1.62 -6.13 -3.06
N ALA A 351 0.44 -6.19 -3.68
CA ALA A 351 -0.83 -5.95 -3.02
C ALA A 351 -1.30 -7.13 -2.14
N CYS A 352 -0.74 -8.33 -2.37
CA CYS A 352 -1.14 -9.54 -1.67
C CYS A 352 -0.34 -9.82 -0.40
N VAL A 353 0.77 -9.10 -0.18
CA VAL A 353 1.67 -9.30 0.96
C VAL A 353 0.95 -9.15 2.33
N PRO A 354 0.07 -8.16 2.55
CA PRO A 354 -0.70 -8.07 3.80
C PRO A 354 -1.62 -9.28 4.04
N LEU A 355 -2.26 -9.77 2.99
CA LEU A 355 -3.10 -10.96 3.09
C LEU A 355 -2.27 -12.21 3.38
N ALA A 356 -1.09 -12.34 2.76
CA ALA A 356 -0.18 -13.45 3.04
C ALA A 356 0.26 -13.47 4.52
N VAL A 357 0.53 -12.31 5.13
CA VAL A 357 0.81 -12.23 6.57
C VAL A 357 -0.39 -12.72 7.40
N ALA A 358 -1.60 -12.24 7.11
CA ALA A 358 -2.80 -12.64 7.85
C ALA A 358 -3.10 -14.15 7.76
N LEU A 359 -2.73 -14.78 6.62
CA LEU A 359 -2.95 -16.22 6.39
C LEU A 359 -1.83 -17.10 6.95
N PHE A 360 -0.57 -16.69 6.81
CA PHE A 360 0.58 -17.60 6.93
C PHE A 360 1.61 -17.23 8.02
N ASP A 361 1.65 -15.96 8.46
CA ASP A 361 2.63 -15.55 9.48
C ASP A 361 2.14 -15.90 10.89
N GLU A 362 2.69 -16.98 11.45
CA GLU A 362 2.29 -17.48 12.79
C GLU A 362 2.71 -16.54 13.94
N GLU A 363 3.66 -15.62 13.72
CA GLU A 363 4.00 -14.60 14.74
C GLU A 363 2.89 -13.55 14.83
N PHE A 364 2.42 -13.06 13.66
CA PHE A 364 1.28 -12.16 13.60
C PHE A 364 0.01 -12.83 14.13
N ARG A 365 -0.28 -14.05 13.66
CA ARG A 365 -1.47 -14.83 14.04
C ARG A 365 -1.52 -15.09 15.54
N SER A 366 -0.41 -15.54 16.14
CA SER A 366 -0.30 -15.77 17.60
C SER A 366 -0.41 -14.48 18.41
N MET A 367 0.11 -13.37 17.87
CA MET A 367 -0.04 -12.06 18.51
C MET A 367 -1.52 -11.66 18.54
N VAL A 368 -2.25 -11.81 17.42
CA VAL A 368 -3.69 -11.52 17.36
C VAL A 368 -4.47 -12.41 18.33
N GLU A 369 -4.22 -13.73 18.34
CA GLU A 369 -4.86 -14.67 19.26
C GLU A 369 -4.68 -14.24 20.73
N ARG A 370 -3.46 -13.91 21.13
CA ARG A 370 -3.14 -13.49 22.50
C ARG A 370 -3.81 -12.16 22.88
N GLU A 371 -3.84 -11.20 21.97
CA GLU A 371 -4.27 -9.83 22.31
C GLU A 371 -5.76 -9.60 22.08
N ALA A 372 -6.34 -10.24 21.08
CA ALA A 372 -7.75 -10.10 20.74
C ALA A 372 -8.66 -11.14 21.44
N GLY A 373 -8.11 -12.29 21.83
CA GLY A 373 -8.87 -13.38 22.44
C GLY A 373 -10.07 -13.80 21.57
N GLU A 374 -11.17 -14.14 22.21
CA GLU A 374 -12.41 -14.57 21.55
C GLU A 374 -13.14 -13.44 20.83
N GLU A 375 -12.92 -12.18 21.22
CA GLU A 375 -13.52 -11.02 20.56
C GLU A 375 -12.96 -10.78 19.16
N GLY A 376 -11.71 -11.16 18.93
CA GLY A 376 -11.02 -11.04 17.65
C GLY A 376 -10.82 -9.61 17.18
N TRP A 377 -10.16 -9.45 16.03
CA TRP A 377 -9.88 -8.15 15.41
C TRP A 377 -10.62 -7.95 14.10
N ASP A 378 -11.11 -6.72 13.89
CA ASP A 378 -11.46 -6.17 12.59
C ASP A 378 -10.19 -5.64 11.94
N LEU A 379 -9.58 -6.45 11.07
CA LEU A 379 -8.30 -6.18 10.43
C LEU A 379 -8.49 -5.65 9.02
N GLY A 380 -8.06 -4.42 8.78
CA GLY A 380 -8.01 -3.82 7.45
C GLY A 380 -6.74 -4.20 6.70
N LEU A 381 -6.91 -4.69 5.47
CA LEU A 381 -5.82 -5.02 4.55
C LEU A 381 -5.92 -4.13 3.30
N VAL A 382 -4.78 -3.64 2.78
CA VAL A 382 -4.77 -2.76 1.61
C VAL A 382 -4.31 -3.52 0.37
N PHE A 383 -5.18 -3.66 -0.64
CA PHE A 383 -4.81 -4.06 -1.99
C PHE A 383 -4.24 -2.85 -2.73
N SER A 384 -2.92 -2.67 -2.67
CA SER A 384 -2.22 -1.46 -3.04
C SER A 384 -2.25 -1.09 -4.53
N GLY A 385 -2.39 -2.10 -5.40
CA GLY A 385 -2.45 -1.92 -6.85
C GLY A 385 -2.76 -3.19 -7.62
N GLY A 386 -3.04 -3.03 -8.92
CA GLY A 386 -3.38 -4.13 -9.84
C GLY A 386 -2.64 -4.04 -11.18
N ASN A 387 -1.53 -3.31 -11.28
CA ASN A 387 -0.81 -3.08 -12.53
C ASN A 387 0.07 -4.26 -12.93
N ILE A 388 -0.56 -5.38 -13.23
CA ILE A 388 0.08 -6.60 -13.73
C ILE A 388 -0.48 -6.99 -15.10
N GLY A 389 0.38 -7.47 -16.00
CA GLY A 389 -0.06 -8.00 -17.29
C GLY A 389 -0.54 -9.44 -17.18
N LEU A 390 -1.59 -9.80 -17.92
CA LEU A 390 -2.13 -11.18 -17.92
C LEU A 390 -1.05 -12.23 -18.25
N ASP A 391 -0.14 -11.93 -19.18
CA ASP A 391 0.98 -12.81 -19.53
C ASP A 391 1.93 -13.03 -18.34
N ALA A 392 2.11 -12.00 -17.49
CA ALA A 392 2.92 -12.12 -16.29
C ALA A 392 2.19 -12.94 -15.22
N VAL A 393 0.88 -12.77 -15.06
CA VAL A 393 0.07 -13.61 -14.17
C VAL A 393 0.20 -15.09 -14.56
N GLY A 394 0.06 -15.43 -15.85
CA GLY A 394 0.23 -16.80 -16.32
C GLY A 394 1.57 -17.39 -15.91
N LYS A 395 2.67 -16.66 -16.14
CA LYS A 395 4.04 -17.08 -15.78
C LYS A 395 4.27 -17.28 -14.28
N LEU A 396 3.66 -16.43 -13.43
CA LEU A 396 3.78 -16.55 -11.97
C LEU A 396 3.19 -17.86 -11.43
N PHE A 397 2.18 -18.41 -12.10
CA PHE A 397 1.52 -19.64 -11.69
C PHE A 397 1.91 -20.87 -12.53
N GLU A 398 2.73 -20.70 -13.58
CA GLU A 398 3.20 -21.77 -14.42
C GLU A 398 4.11 -22.73 -13.62
N GLY A 399 3.74 -24.01 -13.55
CA GLY A 399 4.48 -25.04 -12.82
C GLY A 399 4.41 -24.95 -11.26
N SER A 400 3.70 -23.99 -10.72
CA SER A 400 3.56 -23.86 -9.27
C SER A 400 2.66 -24.96 -8.71
N LYS A 401 3.21 -25.80 -7.81
CA LYS A 401 2.45 -26.74 -6.97
C LYS A 401 1.78 -26.01 -5.79
N ILE A 402 1.34 -24.76 -5.97
CA ILE A 402 0.62 -24.03 -4.92
C ILE A 402 -0.68 -24.79 -4.69
N SER A 403 -0.71 -25.62 -3.64
CA SER A 403 -1.92 -26.32 -3.23
C SER A 403 -3.00 -25.28 -2.90
N CYS A 404 -4.24 -25.56 -3.29
CA CYS A 404 -5.37 -24.81 -2.77
C CYS A 404 -5.45 -25.06 -1.27
N LEU A 405 -5.44 -23.98 -0.46
CA LEU A 405 -5.85 -24.04 0.94
C LEU A 405 -7.31 -24.47 1.03
#